data_ea58741c56bb587619868216a5c8bfc8
#
_entry.id   ea58741c56bb587619868216a5c8bfc8
#
_cell.length_a   1.000
_cell.length_b   1.000
_cell.length_c   1.000
_cell.angle_alpha   90.00
_cell.angle_beta   90.00
_cell.angle_gamma   90.00
#
_symmetry.space_group_name_H-M   'P 1'
#
loop_
_entity.id
_entity.type
_entity.pdbx_description
1 polymer ?
#
loop_
_entity_poly.entity_id
_entity_poly.type
_entity_poly.pdbx_seq_one_letter_code
_entity_poly.pdbx_strand_id
1 'polypeptide(L)'
;MSEQIAVIYWSGTGNTQAMAEAVSNACGGTLYTPDAFPMEQWAECGAVALGCPAMGAEVLEESEFQPFFDAVKPMLSGKKLALFGSYGWGDGEWMRNWEEECRAAGAAMVCDPVICQDAPDADALAQCEALGRALKEA
;
A
#
# COMPACT_ATOMS: atom_id res chain seq x y z
N MET A 1 12.57 -17.42 -12.76
CA MET A 1 12.67 -16.88 -11.52
C MET A 1 11.44 -16.06 -11.16
N SER A 2 10.88 -16.36 -10.08
CA SER A 2 9.69 -15.66 -9.68
C SER A 2 10.07 -14.41 -8.91
N GLU A 3 9.36 -13.34 -9.19
CA GLU A 3 9.49 -12.12 -8.43
C GLU A 3 8.54 -12.19 -7.25
N GLN A 4 9.02 -11.75 -6.11
CA GLN A 4 8.19 -11.69 -4.92
C GLN A 4 7.32 -10.45 -4.97
N ILE A 5 6.11 -10.55 -4.41
CA ILE A 5 5.23 -9.40 -4.23
C ILE A 5 4.99 -9.28 -2.74
N ALA A 6 5.26 -8.11 -2.19
CA ALA A 6 5.02 -7.84 -0.78
C ALA A 6 3.82 -6.90 -0.63
N VAL A 7 2.99 -7.18 0.35
CA VAL A 7 1.87 -6.30 0.73
C VAL A 7 2.16 -5.84 2.15
N ILE A 8 2.57 -4.60 2.30
CA ILE A 8 3.03 -4.05 3.57
C ILE A 8 2.03 -3.00 4.03
N TYR A 9 1.44 -3.21 5.20
CA TYR A 9 0.33 -2.37 5.63
C TYR A 9 0.37 -2.12 7.13
N TRP A 10 -0.25 -1.01 7.54
CA TRP A 10 -0.55 -0.74 8.94
C TRP A 10 -2.06 -0.61 9.09
N SER A 11 -2.61 -1.13 10.18
CA SER A 11 -4.05 -1.07 10.41
C SER A 11 -4.33 -0.93 11.90
N GLY A 12 -5.16 0.04 12.27
CA GLY A 12 -5.55 0.22 13.66
C GLY A 12 -6.89 -0.41 13.99
N THR A 13 -7.84 -0.32 13.03
CA THR A 13 -9.20 -0.79 13.24
C THR A 13 -9.53 -2.08 12.50
N GLY A 14 -8.64 -2.54 11.63
CA GLY A 14 -8.88 -3.71 10.80
C GLY A 14 -9.38 -3.40 9.40
N ASN A 15 -9.71 -2.15 9.10
CA ASN A 15 -10.22 -1.79 7.78
C ASN A 15 -9.15 -1.92 6.70
N THR A 16 -8.00 -1.32 6.92
CA THR A 16 -6.89 -1.43 5.96
C THR A 16 -6.37 -2.86 5.90
N GLN A 17 -6.44 -3.59 7.02
CA GLN A 17 -6.06 -5.01 7.01
C GLN A 17 -6.95 -5.82 6.07
N ALA A 18 -8.27 -5.58 6.09
CA ALA A 18 -9.18 -6.29 5.20
C ALA A 18 -8.85 -5.99 3.73
N MET A 19 -8.50 -4.73 3.44
CA MET A 19 -8.08 -4.36 2.10
C MET A 19 -6.78 -5.08 1.72
N ALA A 20 -5.81 -5.13 2.65
CA ALA A 20 -4.53 -5.78 2.39
C ALA A 20 -4.72 -7.27 2.11
N GLU A 21 -5.63 -7.92 2.82
CA GLU A 21 -5.91 -9.33 2.59
C GLU A 21 -6.48 -9.58 1.21
N ALA A 22 -7.37 -8.68 0.73
CA ALA A 22 -7.92 -8.80 -0.61
C ALA A 22 -6.84 -8.63 -1.68
N VAL A 23 -5.94 -7.67 -1.48
CA VAL A 23 -4.81 -7.46 -2.39
C VAL A 23 -3.92 -8.71 -2.43
N SER A 24 -3.57 -9.23 -1.25
CA SER A 24 -2.71 -10.39 -1.14
C SER A 24 -3.32 -11.62 -1.80
N ASN A 25 -4.61 -11.85 -1.57
CA ASN A 25 -5.29 -12.99 -2.18
C ASN A 25 -5.26 -12.92 -3.70
N ALA A 26 -5.39 -11.71 -4.26
CA ALA A 26 -5.44 -11.57 -5.72
C ALA A 26 -4.08 -11.68 -6.37
N CYS A 27 -3.01 -11.28 -5.68
CA CYS A 27 -1.67 -11.26 -6.29
C CYS A 27 -0.76 -12.39 -5.81
N GLY A 28 -1.17 -13.13 -4.78
CA GLY A 28 -0.32 -14.16 -4.20
C GLY A 28 0.84 -13.60 -3.39
N GLY A 29 0.77 -12.30 -3.03
CA GLY A 29 1.84 -11.67 -2.27
C GLY A 29 1.82 -12.03 -0.80
N THR A 30 2.92 -11.76 -0.12
CA THR A 30 3.04 -12.01 1.31
C THR A 30 2.67 -10.74 2.08
N LEU A 31 1.87 -10.93 3.13
CA LEU A 31 1.45 -9.82 4.00
C LEU A 31 2.50 -9.55 5.06
N TYR A 32 2.79 -8.27 5.26
CA TYR A 32 3.71 -7.82 6.32
C TYR A 32 3.14 -6.57 6.97
N THR A 33 3.41 -6.43 8.28
CA THR A 33 3.33 -5.11 8.92
C THR A 33 4.69 -4.43 8.75
N PRO A 34 4.77 -3.09 8.94
CA PRO A 34 6.04 -2.41 8.69
C PRO A 34 7.19 -2.94 9.56
N ASP A 35 6.91 -3.28 10.81
CA ASP A 35 7.94 -3.77 11.73
C ASP A 35 8.35 -5.20 11.43
N ALA A 36 7.53 -5.95 10.70
CA ALA A 36 7.82 -7.35 10.38
C ALA A 36 8.50 -7.52 9.02
N PHE A 37 8.50 -6.48 8.17
CA PHE A 37 9.08 -6.62 6.84
C PHE A 37 10.61 -6.58 6.90
N PRO A 38 11.28 -7.64 6.40
CA PRO A 38 12.75 -7.62 6.38
C PRO A 38 13.22 -6.72 5.23
N MET A 39 13.85 -5.60 5.60
CA MET A 39 14.22 -4.56 4.64
C MET A 39 15.16 -5.06 3.55
N GLU A 40 15.96 -6.08 3.86
CA GLU A 40 16.85 -6.65 2.84
C GLU A 40 16.10 -7.30 1.70
N GLN A 41 14.81 -7.62 1.89
CA GLN A 41 14.00 -8.19 0.81
C GLN A 41 13.42 -7.15 -0.14
N TRP A 42 13.55 -5.87 0.19
CA TRP A 42 12.97 -4.82 -0.66
C TRP A 42 13.45 -4.95 -2.11
N ALA A 43 14.76 -5.14 -2.29
CA ALA A 43 15.32 -5.22 -3.64
C ALA A 43 14.87 -6.48 -4.38
N GLU A 44 14.47 -7.53 -3.65
CA GLU A 44 14.03 -8.78 -4.26
C GLU A 44 12.56 -8.76 -4.64
N CYS A 45 11.80 -7.77 -4.18
CA CYS A 45 10.40 -7.67 -4.53
C CYS A 45 10.26 -7.01 -5.89
N GLY A 46 9.60 -7.68 -6.82
CA GLY A 46 9.35 -7.11 -8.13
C GLY A 46 8.28 -6.04 -8.09
N ALA A 47 7.32 -6.19 -7.18
CA ALA A 47 6.24 -5.25 -7.03
C ALA A 47 5.83 -5.21 -5.56
N VAL A 48 5.35 -4.05 -5.10
CA VAL A 48 4.99 -3.85 -3.69
C VAL A 48 3.68 -3.08 -3.60
N ALA A 49 2.79 -3.54 -2.73
CA ALA A 49 1.60 -2.77 -2.35
C ALA A 49 1.83 -2.21 -0.96
N LEU A 50 1.55 -0.93 -0.78
CA LEU A 50 1.67 -0.27 0.51
C LEU A 50 0.29 0.20 0.95
N GLY A 51 -0.10 -0.14 2.17
CA GLY A 51 -1.41 0.23 2.70
C GLY A 51 -1.30 0.92 4.05
N CYS A 52 -2.00 2.05 4.18
CA CYS A 52 -2.01 2.82 5.41
C CYS A 52 -3.26 3.67 5.45
N PRO A 53 -4.00 3.69 6.57
CA PRO A 53 -5.18 4.55 6.67
C PRO A 53 -4.80 6.01 6.85
N ALA A 54 -5.75 6.90 6.57
CA ALA A 54 -5.60 8.32 6.92
C ALA A 54 -5.67 8.45 8.44
N MET A 55 -4.71 9.17 9.00
CA MET A 55 -4.66 9.41 10.44
C MET A 55 -4.86 10.90 10.71
N GLY A 56 -5.50 11.22 11.81
CA GLY A 56 -5.63 12.56 12.34
C GLY A 56 -5.78 13.66 11.29
N ALA A 57 -4.70 14.34 10.96
CA ALA A 57 -4.71 15.47 10.01
C ALA A 57 -4.46 15.01 8.57
N GLU A 58 -5.00 13.88 8.18
CA GLU A 58 -4.83 13.30 6.85
C GLU A 58 -3.37 13.07 6.51
N VAL A 59 -2.69 12.32 7.38
CA VAL A 59 -1.29 11.92 7.20
C VAL A 59 -1.20 10.41 7.38
N LEU A 60 -0.04 9.85 7.01
CA LEU A 60 0.22 8.44 7.29
C LEU A 60 0.40 8.23 8.79
N GLU A 61 0.23 6.98 9.23
CA GLU A 61 0.44 6.63 10.62
C GLU A 61 1.89 6.93 11.01
N GLU A 62 2.11 7.65 12.10
CA GLU A 62 3.37 8.29 12.39
C GLU A 62 4.37 7.44 13.16
N SER A 63 3.89 6.45 13.92
CA SER A 63 4.79 5.73 14.82
C SER A 63 5.49 4.53 14.16
N GLU A 64 4.85 3.89 13.20
CA GLU A 64 5.40 2.70 12.56
C GLU A 64 5.46 2.83 11.04
N PHE A 65 4.39 3.33 10.43
CA PHE A 65 4.35 3.33 8.97
C PHE A 65 5.17 4.46 8.37
N GLN A 66 5.06 5.67 8.92
CA GLN A 66 5.82 6.79 8.37
C GLN A 66 7.33 6.54 8.43
N PRO A 67 7.89 6.05 9.56
CA PRO A 67 9.31 5.71 9.57
C PRO A 67 9.69 4.64 8.55
N PHE A 68 8.83 3.64 8.36
CA PHE A 68 9.07 2.63 7.34
C PHE A 68 9.07 3.25 5.94
N PHE A 69 8.07 4.08 5.65
CA PHE A 69 7.99 4.73 4.35
C PHE A 69 9.20 5.62 4.09
N ASP A 70 9.62 6.37 5.12
CA ASP A 70 10.81 7.22 4.99
C ASP A 70 12.05 6.38 4.65
N ALA A 71 12.13 5.17 5.19
CA ALA A 71 13.26 4.28 4.93
C ALA A 71 13.27 3.75 3.50
N VAL A 72 12.09 3.46 2.92
CA VAL A 72 12.03 2.92 1.56
C VAL A 72 11.96 4.00 0.49
N LYS A 73 11.62 5.22 0.86
CA LYS A 73 11.43 6.30 -0.11
C LYS A 73 12.65 6.49 -1.02
N PRO A 74 13.91 6.48 -0.50
CA PRO A 74 15.06 6.59 -1.39
C PRO A 74 15.22 5.41 -2.35
N MET A 75 14.50 4.33 -2.13
CA MET A 75 14.60 3.12 -2.94
C MET A 75 13.39 2.93 -3.84
N LEU A 76 12.57 3.96 -4.03
CA LEU A 76 11.35 3.84 -4.82
C LEU A 76 11.58 3.95 -6.32
N SER A 77 12.70 4.51 -6.76
CA SER A 77 12.94 4.74 -8.18
C SER A 77 12.86 3.45 -8.97
N GLY A 78 11.93 3.38 -9.91
CA GLY A 78 11.72 2.20 -10.74
C GLY A 78 10.95 1.07 -10.09
N LYS A 79 10.58 1.20 -8.80
CA LYS A 79 9.85 0.15 -8.11
C LYS A 79 8.39 0.15 -8.56
N LYS A 80 7.87 -1.01 -8.93
CA LYS A 80 6.45 -1.16 -9.24
C LYS A 80 5.67 -1.10 -7.95
N LEU A 81 4.72 -0.16 -7.86
CA LEU A 81 4.11 0.19 -6.59
C LEU A 81 2.62 0.41 -6.76
N ALA A 82 1.85 0.05 -5.74
CA ALA A 82 0.43 0.38 -5.65
C ALA A 82 0.12 0.77 -4.22
N LEU A 83 -0.86 1.64 -4.04
CA LEU A 83 -1.22 2.19 -2.74
C LEU A 83 -2.69 1.93 -2.45
N PHE A 84 -3.01 1.69 -1.17
CA PHE A 84 -4.39 1.54 -0.75
C PHE A 84 -4.54 1.98 0.71
N GLY A 85 -5.77 2.25 1.11
CA GLY A 85 -6.03 2.60 2.49
C GLY A 85 -7.46 3.03 2.74
N SER A 86 -7.85 3.03 4.00
CA SER A 86 -9.18 3.42 4.46
C SER A 86 -9.10 4.77 5.16
N TYR A 87 -10.20 5.54 5.17
CA TYR A 87 -10.25 6.81 5.88
C TYR A 87 -11.61 6.96 6.55
N GLY A 88 -11.66 7.71 7.65
CA GLY A 88 -12.91 7.94 8.37
C GLY A 88 -13.55 9.26 8.02
N TRP A 89 -12.76 10.31 7.82
CA TRP A 89 -13.24 11.63 7.46
C TRP A 89 -12.23 12.28 6.51
N GLY A 90 -12.62 13.40 5.94
CA GLY A 90 -11.81 14.02 4.91
C GLY A 90 -12.20 13.49 3.54
N ASP A 91 -11.40 13.77 2.53
CA ASP A 91 -11.75 13.44 1.15
C ASP A 91 -10.66 12.72 0.38
N GLY A 92 -9.72 12.08 1.10
CA GLY A 92 -8.66 11.33 0.45
C GLY A 92 -7.40 12.12 0.19
N GLU A 93 -7.27 13.29 0.82
CA GLU A 93 -6.08 14.13 0.61
C GLU A 93 -4.80 13.41 0.99
N TRP A 94 -4.84 12.60 2.07
CA TRP A 94 -3.64 11.85 2.50
C TRP A 94 -3.14 10.94 1.38
N MET A 95 -4.05 10.34 0.64
CA MET A 95 -3.67 9.41 -0.43
C MET A 95 -3.16 10.17 -1.66
N ARG A 96 -3.77 11.31 -1.98
CA ARG A 96 -3.30 12.12 -3.10
C ARG A 96 -1.88 12.62 -2.84
N ASN A 97 -1.62 13.08 -1.62
CA ASN A 97 -0.28 13.53 -1.25
C ASN A 97 0.72 12.38 -1.26
N TRP A 98 0.30 11.21 -0.78
CA TRP A 98 1.15 10.03 -0.74
C TRP A 98 1.52 9.57 -2.15
N GLU A 99 0.51 9.51 -3.02
CA GLU A 99 0.77 9.12 -4.41
C GLU A 99 1.73 10.08 -5.09
N GLU A 100 1.51 11.39 -4.89
CA GLU A 100 2.38 12.39 -5.48
C GLU A 100 3.81 12.25 -4.98
N GLU A 101 3.97 11.98 -3.69
CA GLU A 101 5.27 11.79 -3.10
C GLU A 101 5.98 10.57 -3.69
N CYS A 102 5.24 9.48 -3.89
CA CYS A 102 5.80 8.27 -4.51
C CYS A 102 6.21 8.53 -5.96
N ARG A 103 5.37 9.24 -6.73
CA ARG A 103 5.71 9.55 -8.11
C ARG A 103 6.93 10.45 -8.19
N ALA A 104 7.02 11.43 -7.29
CA ALA A 104 8.18 12.33 -7.25
C ALA A 104 9.46 11.57 -6.92
N ALA A 105 9.35 10.48 -6.16
CA ALA A 105 10.50 9.64 -5.82
C ALA A 105 10.86 8.65 -6.93
N GLY A 106 10.09 8.61 -8.02
CA GLY A 106 10.41 7.78 -9.18
C GLY A 106 9.73 6.42 -9.20
N ALA A 107 8.75 6.18 -8.32
CA ALA A 107 8.05 4.92 -8.32
C ALA A 107 7.23 4.72 -9.59
N ALA A 108 7.13 3.48 -10.05
CA ALA A 108 6.30 3.13 -11.20
C ALA A 108 4.94 2.68 -10.68
N MET A 109 3.98 3.60 -10.62
CA MET A 109 2.64 3.30 -10.12
C MET A 109 1.92 2.42 -11.13
N VAL A 110 1.51 1.22 -10.71
CA VAL A 110 0.90 0.25 -11.63
C VAL A 110 -0.59 0.50 -11.83
N CYS A 111 -1.23 1.25 -10.94
CA CYS A 111 -2.64 1.60 -11.05
C CYS A 111 -2.93 2.75 -10.11
N ASP A 112 -4.15 3.28 -10.18
CA ASP A 112 -4.59 4.32 -9.26
C ASP A 112 -4.71 3.74 -7.84
N PRO A 113 -4.48 4.56 -6.81
CA PRO A 113 -4.68 4.10 -5.44
C PRO A 113 -6.13 3.70 -5.19
N VAL A 114 -6.32 2.72 -4.31
CA VAL A 114 -7.65 2.30 -3.88
C VAL A 114 -7.90 2.85 -2.49
N ILE A 115 -8.96 3.64 -2.34
CA ILE A 115 -9.35 4.18 -1.04
C ILE A 115 -10.81 3.83 -0.77
N CYS A 116 -11.16 3.71 0.51
CA CYS A 116 -12.55 3.52 0.90
C CYS A 116 -12.80 4.23 2.23
N GLN A 117 -14.04 4.63 2.46
CA GLN A 117 -14.41 5.28 3.72
C GLN A 117 -14.86 4.20 4.70
N ASP A 118 -14.28 4.21 5.89
CA ASP A 118 -14.59 3.24 6.96
C ASP A 118 -14.31 1.81 6.49
N ALA A 119 -15.15 0.85 6.86
CA ALA A 119 -14.93 -0.55 6.49
C ALA A 119 -15.11 -0.75 4.98
N PRO A 120 -14.24 -1.55 4.34
CA PRO A 120 -14.39 -1.79 2.91
C PRO A 120 -15.64 -2.61 2.63
N ASP A 121 -16.45 -2.14 1.69
CA ASP A 121 -17.60 -2.87 1.22
C ASP A 121 -17.20 -3.79 0.05
N ALA A 122 -18.17 -4.44 -0.56
CA ALA A 122 -17.89 -5.38 -1.66
C ALA A 122 -17.20 -4.68 -2.84
N ASP A 123 -17.60 -3.44 -3.15
CA ASP A 123 -16.96 -2.68 -4.22
C ASP A 123 -15.51 -2.37 -3.90
N ALA A 124 -15.23 -1.92 -2.67
CA ALA A 124 -13.86 -1.60 -2.27
C ALA A 124 -12.98 -2.84 -2.30
N LEU A 125 -13.50 -3.98 -1.83
CA LEU A 125 -12.74 -5.21 -1.87
C LEU A 125 -12.47 -5.67 -3.30
N ALA A 126 -13.45 -5.48 -4.20
CA ALA A 126 -13.25 -5.81 -5.62
C ALA A 126 -12.17 -4.92 -6.22
N GLN A 127 -12.10 -3.65 -5.83
CA GLN A 127 -11.05 -2.75 -6.29
C GLN A 127 -9.69 -3.16 -5.76
N CYS A 128 -9.63 -3.64 -4.51
CA CYS A 128 -8.39 -4.15 -3.95
C CYS A 128 -7.91 -5.39 -4.70
N GLU A 129 -8.83 -6.26 -5.08
CA GLU A 129 -8.48 -7.43 -5.89
C GLU A 129 -7.95 -7.02 -7.25
N ALA A 130 -8.56 -6.01 -7.87
CA ALA A 130 -8.08 -5.49 -9.14
C ALA A 130 -6.68 -4.89 -9.02
N LEU A 131 -6.42 -4.19 -7.90
CA LEU A 131 -5.10 -3.66 -7.61
C LEU A 131 -4.07 -4.79 -7.48
N GLY A 132 -4.45 -5.87 -6.78
CA GLY A 132 -3.57 -7.02 -6.67
C GLY A 132 -3.25 -7.63 -8.02
N ARG A 133 -4.25 -7.76 -8.88
CA ARG A 133 -4.03 -8.31 -10.23
C ARG A 133 -3.11 -7.39 -11.04
N ALA A 134 -3.28 -6.07 -10.90
CA ALA A 134 -2.41 -5.12 -11.60
C ALA A 134 -0.96 -5.29 -11.17
N LEU A 135 -0.72 -5.51 -9.88
CA LEU A 135 0.62 -5.77 -9.38
C LEU A 135 1.20 -7.05 -9.96
N LYS A 136 0.39 -8.10 -9.99
CA LYS A 136 0.83 -9.40 -10.46
C LYS A 136 1.20 -9.37 -11.95
N GLU A 137 0.48 -8.56 -12.71
CA GLU A 137 0.68 -8.49 -14.15
C GLU A 137 1.69 -7.43 -14.58
N ALA A 138 2.12 -6.61 -13.65
CA ALA A 138 3.02 -5.49 -13.95
C ALA A 138 4.41 -5.93 -14.41
#